data_e6789e4d78511cb94ff5ae04c3413dcc
#
_entry.id   e6789e4d78511cb94ff5ae04c3413dcc
#
_cell.length_a   1.000
_cell.length_b   1.000
_cell.length_c   1.000
_cell.angle_alpha   90.00
_cell.angle_beta   90.00
_cell.angle_gamma   90.00
#
_symmetry.space_group_name_H-M   'P 1'
#
loop_
_entity.id
_entity.type
_entity.pdbx_description
1 polymer ?
#
loop_
_entity_poly.entity_id
_entity_poly.type
_entity_poly.pdbx_seq_one_letter_code
_entity_poly.pdbx_strand_id
1 'polypeptide(L)'
;MRPIQMVDTKTQYEKIKPEVDKAVIEVLESTAFINGKPVQNFANNLSNYIGAKYTIPCANGTDALQIAMMALGLQPGDEVITPSFTYIATTEVIALLRLTPVFMEVDAQTFCMDPAALEKAITPRTKAIVPVHLYGQAAPMEAIMKIAAKHNLYVIEDNAQAIGCDYFFADGTKKKTGNIGHIGTTSFYPSKNLGAYGDGGAIFTNDESLAGKLKMIANHGQSKQYHHDVVGCNSRLDTVQAAILDIKLKHLDAYCEARRKVADYYDSAFAGHTIIKTPVRAAYAKHVFHQYTLVLDAAAQPAATRNALKDFLASHNIPAMIYYPVPGHKQKMFEQFNVASQNLSVTDWLTERVISLPIHTEMDEEQLNFICSKVLEFFKK
;
A
#
# COMPACT_ATOMS: atom_id res chain seq x y z
N MET A 1 30.57 -6.38 -5.62
CA MET A 1 29.09 -6.18 -5.46
C MET A 1 28.76 -5.80 -4.03
N ARG A 2 27.94 -4.77 -3.83
CA ARG A 2 27.38 -4.40 -2.52
C ARG A 2 26.42 -5.48 -2.03
N PRO A 3 26.18 -5.63 -0.69
CA PRO A 3 25.15 -6.54 -0.18
C PRO A 3 23.78 -6.26 -0.80
N ILE A 4 23.08 -7.31 -1.18
CA ILE A 4 21.72 -7.19 -1.73
C ILE A 4 20.73 -7.13 -0.58
N GLN A 5 19.85 -6.13 -0.59
CA GLN A 5 18.78 -5.93 0.40
C GLN A 5 17.43 -5.85 -0.31
N MET A 6 16.33 -6.20 0.37
CA MET A 6 14.99 -5.96 -0.18
C MET A 6 14.74 -4.48 -0.43
N VAL A 7 15.22 -3.61 0.49
CA VAL A 7 15.18 -2.15 0.40
C VAL A 7 16.43 -1.58 1.07
N ASP A 8 17.21 -0.76 0.36
CA ASP A 8 18.43 -0.12 0.89
C ASP A 8 18.14 1.30 1.36
N THR A 9 17.62 1.40 2.58
CA THR A 9 17.31 2.69 3.21
C THR A 9 18.57 3.44 3.66
N LYS A 10 19.68 2.71 3.92
CA LYS A 10 20.94 3.32 4.36
C LYS A 10 21.55 4.15 3.25
N THR A 11 21.77 3.57 2.06
CA THR A 11 22.34 4.28 0.92
C THR A 11 21.42 5.43 0.48
N GLN A 12 20.09 5.23 0.54
CA GLN A 12 19.14 6.32 0.27
C GLN A 12 19.33 7.49 1.25
N TYR A 13 19.46 7.22 2.56
CA TYR A 13 19.73 8.25 3.57
C TYR A 13 21.06 8.96 3.31
N GLU A 14 22.14 8.24 3.01
CA GLU A 14 23.45 8.82 2.76
C GLU A 14 23.43 9.88 1.65
N LYS A 15 22.59 9.72 0.63
CA LYS A 15 22.42 10.67 -0.47
C LYS A 15 21.74 11.98 -0.07
N ILE A 16 20.89 11.96 0.93
CA ILE A 16 20.12 13.12 1.41
C ILE A 16 20.49 13.50 2.86
N LYS A 17 21.57 12.89 3.39
CA LYS A 17 21.99 13.01 4.77
C LYS A 17 22.14 14.47 5.26
N PRO A 18 22.79 15.40 4.53
CA PRO A 18 22.95 16.77 5.02
C PRO A 18 21.62 17.50 5.26
N GLU A 19 20.63 17.27 4.38
CA GLU A 19 19.31 17.90 4.50
C GLU A 19 18.52 17.28 5.67
N VAL A 20 18.56 15.94 5.77
CA VAL A 20 17.85 15.22 6.83
C VAL A 20 18.42 15.53 8.20
N ASP A 21 19.75 15.46 8.38
CA ASP A 21 20.39 15.73 9.67
C ASP A 21 20.07 17.15 10.13
N LYS A 22 20.16 18.13 9.22
CA LYS A 22 19.83 19.53 9.53
C LYS A 22 18.37 19.65 10.01
N ALA A 23 17.41 19.09 9.27
CA ALA A 23 16.00 19.19 9.62
C ALA A 23 15.66 18.49 10.95
N VAL A 24 16.29 17.35 11.22
CA VAL A 24 16.13 16.65 12.51
C VAL A 24 16.67 17.47 13.66
N ILE A 25 17.88 18.05 13.53
CA ILE A 25 18.47 18.91 14.55
C ILE A 25 17.60 20.13 14.80
N GLU A 26 17.09 20.79 13.77
CA GLU A 26 16.18 21.94 13.90
C GLU A 26 14.91 21.59 14.71
N VAL A 27 14.34 20.36 14.51
CA VAL A 27 13.21 19.90 15.31
C VAL A 27 13.61 19.68 16.77
N LEU A 28 14.77 19.07 17.04
CA LEU A 28 15.28 18.85 18.40
C LEU A 28 15.51 20.18 19.14
N GLU A 29 16.13 21.16 18.49
CA GLU A 29 16.38 22.48 19.04
C GLU A 29 15.09 23.26 19.32
N SER A 30 14.07 23.10 18.45
CA SER A 30 12.77 23.75 18.64
C SER A 30 11.93 23.15 19.75
N THR A 31 12.22 21.91 20.18
CA THR A 31 11.44 21.09 21.12
C THR A 31 9.97 20.90 20.75
N ALA A 32 9.55 21.27 19.54
CA ALA A 32 8.18 21.13 19.04
C ALA A 32 7.94 19.72 18.45
N PHE A 33 8.02 18.70 19.31
CA PHE A 33 8.01 17.29 18.86
C PHE A 33 6.64 16.80 18.37
N ILE A 34 5.54 17.42 18.81
CA ILE A 34 4.16 17.06 18.45
C ILE A 34 3.48 18.27 17.79
N ASN A 35 2.87 18.04 16.62
CA ASN A 35 2.16 19.07 15.86
C ASN A 35 2.99 20.34 15.55
N GLY A 36 4.31 20.18 15.44
CA GLY A 36 5.21 21.27 15.05
C GLY A 36 4.98 21.73 13.60
N LYS A 37 5.55 22.89 13.25
CA LYS A 37 5.44 23.47 11.90
C LYS A 37 5.80 22.48 10.75
N PRO A 38 6.80 21.59 10.88
CA PRO A 38 7.07 20.57 9.84
C PRO A 38 5.89 19.67 9.51
N VAL A 39 5.03 19.33 10.48
CA VAL A 39 3.83 18.50 10.23
C VAL A 39 2.87 19.22 9.28
N GLN A 40 2.62 20.52 9.52
CA GLN A 40 1.75 21.33 8.67
C GLN A 40 2.37 21.54 7.27
N ASN A 41 3.67 21.79 7.20
CA ASN A 41 4.38 21.97 5.93
C ASN A 41 4.29 20.70 5.09
N PHE A 42 4.62 19.54 5.67
CA PHE A 42 4.53 18.24 5.01
C PHE A 42 3.09 17.94 4.57
N ALA A 43 2.08 18.19 5.42
CA ALA A 43 0.68 17.97 5.06
C ALA A 43 0.26 18.81 3.83
N ASN A 44 0.67 20.07 3.77
CA ASN A 44 0.37 20.97 2.65
C ASN A 44 1.09 20.52 1.37
N ASN A 45 2.39 20.19 1.47
CA ASN A 45 3.19 19.74 0.33
C ASN A 45 2.67 18.41 -0.21
N LEU A 46 2.27 17.50 0.67
CA LEU A 46 1.68 16.21 0.29
C LEU A 46 0.30 16.39 -0.33
N SER A 47 -0.54 17.31 0.19
CA SER A 47 -1.81 17.69 -0.44
C SER A 47 -1.61 18.16 -1.87
N ASN A 48 -0.66 19.05 -2.10
CA ASN A 48 -0.31 19.55 -3.42
C ASN A 48 0.17 18.43 -4.36
N TYR A 49 0.99 17.52 -3.84
CA TYR A 49 1.54 16.41 -4.62
C TYR A 49 0.45 15.40 -5.04
N ILE A 50 -0.43 15.02 -4.11
CA ILE A 50 -1.54 14.09 -4.36
C ILE A 50 -2.68 14.77 -5.15
N GLY A 51 -2.82 16.10 -5.04
CA GLY A 51 -3.93 16.87 -5.58
C GLY A 51 -5.19 16.79 -4.71
N ALA A 52 -5.08 16.40 -3.43
CA ALA A 52 -6.17 16.36 -2.47
C ALA A 52 -6.33 17.73 -1.77
N LYS A 53 -7.57 18.11 -1.44
CA LYS A 53 -7.81 19.37 -0.69
C LYS A 53 -7.34 19.29 0.74
N TYR A 54 -7.45 18.12 1.36
CA TYR A 54 -7.13 17.92 2.77
C TYR A 54 -6.25 16.69 2.94
N THR A 55 -5.13 16.87 3.65
CA THR A 55 -4.26 15.80 4.14
C THR A 55 -4.22 15.83 5.66
N ILE A 56 -4.51 14.71 6.29
CA ILE A 56 -4.48 14.53 7.74
C ILE A 56 -3.36 13.52 8.06
N PRO A 57 -2.16 13.99 8.49
CA PRO A 57 -1.10 13.10 8.93
C PRO A 57 -1.52 12.34 10.20
N CYS A 58 -1.13 11.07 10.29
CA CYS A 58 -1.44 10.17 11.40
C CYS A 58 -0.26 9.26 11.74
N ALA A 59 -0.40 8.44 12.77
CA ALA A 59 0.70 7.65 13.30
C ALA A 59 1.19 6.53 12.37
N ASN A 60 0.30 5.93 11.58
CA ASN A 60 0.64 4.85 10.64
C ASN A 60 -0.51 4.60 9.65
N GLY A 61 -0.28 3.70 8.68
CA GLY A 61 -1.28 3.37 7.66
C GLY A 61 -2.48 2.57 8.19
N THR A 62 -2.29 1.75 9.22
CA THR A 62 -3.37 0.97 9.87
C THR A 62 -4.35 1.91 10.57
N ASP A 63 -3.82 2.88 11.33
CA ASP A 63 -4.62 3.93 11.95
C ASP A 63 -5.37 4.77 10.90
N ALA A 64 -4.72 5.05 9.76
CA ALA A 64 -5.36 5.79 8.67
C ALA A 64 -6.64 5.10 8.18
N LEU A 65 -6.60 3.78 7.98
CA LEU A 65 -7.76 2.97 7.60
C LEU A 65 -8.83 2.94 8.70
N GLN A 66 -8.41 2.74 9.95
CA GLN A 66 -9.31 2.74 11.10
C GLN A 66 -10.04 4.08 11.24
N ILE A 67 -9.31 5.18 11.22
CA ILE A 67 -9.85 6.53 11.33
C ILE A 67 -10.81 6.84 10.17
N ALA A 68 -10.49 6.40 8.94
CA ALA A 68 -11.35 6.56 7.79
C ALA A 68 -12.72 5.88 7.99
N MET A 69 -12.73 4.64 8.46
CA MET A 69 -13.97 3.90 8.73
C MET A 69 -14.77 4.53 9.89
N MET A 70 -14.11 4.98 10.94
CA MET A 70 -14.75 5.69 12.05
C MET A 70 -15.38 7.02 11.59
N ALA A 71 -14.70 7.78 10.73
CA ALA A 71 -15.18 9.07 10.23
C ALA A 71 -16.40 8.95 9.32
N LEU A 72 -16.53 7.82 8.60
CA LEU A 72 -17.71 7.48 7.80
C LEU A 72 -18.90 7.07 8.68
N GLY A 73 -18.70 6.88 9.98
CA GLY A 73 -19.75 6.50 10.92
C GLY A 73 -20.22 5.06 10.76
N LEU A 74 -19.37 4.17 10.26
CA LEU A 74 -19.71 2.74 10.11
C LEU A 74 -20.01 2.13 11.48
N GLN A 75 -21.04 1.28 11.54
CA GLN A 75 -21.54 0.67 12.77
C GLN A 75 -21.23 -0.82 12.83
N PRO A 76 -21.10 -1.43 14.02
CA PRO A 76 -20.96 -2.87 14.17
C PRO A 76 -22.00 -3.65 13.35
N GLY A 77 -21.52 -4.59 12.52
CA GLY A 77 -22.35 -5.38 11.61
C GLY A 77 -22.50 -4.81 10.20
N ASP A 78 -22.12 -3.56 9.96
CA ASP A 78 -21.99 -3.04 8.59
C ASP A 78 -20.94 -3.85 7.83
N GLU A 79 -21.19 -4.10 6.56
CA GLU A 79 -20.28 -4.86 5.70
C GLU A 79 -19.33 -3.92 4.96
N VAL A 80 -18.05 -4.32 4.95
CA VAL A 80 -16.98 -3.65 4.20
C VAL A 80 -16.34 -4.64 3.24
N ILE A 81 -16.43 -4.35 1.96
CA ILE A 81 -15.86 -5.19 0.89
C ILE A 81 -14.40 -4.85 0.67
N THR A 82 -13.51 -5.86 0.67
CA THR A 82 -12.07 -5.66 0.42
C THR A 82 -11.45 -6.92 -0.21
N PRO A 83 -10.32 -6.81 -0.94
CA PRO A 83 -9.62 -7.99 -1.43
C PRO A 83 -9.14 -8.89 -0.29
N SER A 84 -9.17 -10.19 -0.52
CA SER A 84 -8.56 -11.15 0.40
C SER A 84 -7.05 -11.26 0.22
N PHE A 85 -6.55 -10.96 -0.99
CA PHE A 85 -5.12 -10.94 -1.30
C PHE A 85 -4.55 -9.55 -1.06
N THR A 86 -4.25 -9.24 0.21
CA THR A 86 -3.68 -7.96 0.65
C THR A 86 -2.89 -8.12 1.94
N TYR A 87 -2.23 -7.04 2.38
CA TYR A 87 -1.66 -6.94 3.72
C TYR A 87 -2.78 -6.90 4.77
N ILE A 88 -2.51 -7.50 5.91
CA ILE A 88 -3.54 -7.73 6.94
C ILE A 88 -4.20 -6.44 7.47
N ALA A 89 -3.50 -5.31 7.49
CA ALA A 89 -4.00 -4.04 8.00
C ALA A 89 -5.34 -3.63 7.38
N THR A 90 -5.50 -3.83 6.05
CA THR A 90 -6.75 -3.49 5.34
C THR A 90 -7.96 -4.22 5.92
N THR A 91 -7.74 -5.44 6.40
CA THR A 91 -8.81 -6.34 6.84
C THR A 91 -8.96 -6.38 8.36
N GLU A 92 -7.86 -6.26 9.12
CA GLU A 92 -7.90 -6.32 10.58
C GLU A 92 -8.68 -5.16 11.21
N VAL A 93 -8.59 -3.95 10.63
CA VAL A 93 -9.32 -2.79 11.13
C VAL A 93 -10.84 -2.95 11.00
N ILE A 94 -11.31 -3.69 9.99
CA ILE A 94 -12.73 -4.04 9.83
C ILE A 94 -13.18 -4.88 11.05
N ALA A 95 -12.41 -5.90 11.39
CA ALA A 95 -12.70 -6.76 12.54
C ALA A 95 -12.54 -6.00 13.87
N LEU A 96 -11.50 -5.16 14.01
CA LEU A 96 -11.26 -4.33 15.19
C LEU A 96 -12.45 -3.42 15.51
N LEU A 97 -13.06 -2.83 14.48
CA LEU A 97 -14.25 -1.98 14.61
C LEU A 97 -15.57 -2.77 14.69
N ARG A 98 -15.51 -4.11 14.78
CA ARG A 98 -16.68 -5.02 14.79
C ARG A 98 -17.56 -4.89 13.54
N LEU A 99 -16.98 -4.43 12.44
CA LEU A 99 -17.58 -4.47 11.12
C LEU A 99 -17.46 -5.89 10.54
N THR A 100 -18.23 -6.18 9.50
CA THR A 100 -18.22 -7.49 8.84
C THR A 100 -17.35 -7.44 7.59
N PRO A 101 -16.20 -8.14 7.55
CA PRO A 101 -15.38 -8.20 6.33
C PRO A 101 -16.08 -9.05 5.26
N VAL A 102 -16.21 -8.51 4.06
CA VAL A 102 -16.65 -9.24 2.86
C VAL A 102 -15.44 -9.36 1.95
N PHE A 103 -14.82 -10.54 1.97
CA PHE A 103 -13.63 -10.78 1.17
C PHE A 103 -13.98 -11.01 -0.29
N MET A 104 -13.19 -10.42 -1.16
CA MET A 104 -13.32 -10.53 -2.61
C MET A 104 -12.13 -11.16 -3.27
N GLU A 105 -12.40 -11.65 -4.47
CA GLU A 105 -11.40 -12.11 -5.41
C GLU A 105 -10.61 -10.94 -6.00
N VAL A 106 -9.41 -11.24 -6.47
CA VAL A 106 -8.56 -10.32 -7.21
C VAL A 106 -8.35 -10.82 -8.64
N ASP A 107 -8.00 -9.92 -9.53
CA ASP A 107 -7.50 -10.27 -10.85
C ASP A 107 -6.09 -10.89 -10.75
N ALA A 108 -5.88 -12.02 -11.40
CA ALA A 108 -4.64 -12.78 -11.30
C ALA A 108 -3.41 -12.08 -11.87
N GLN A 109 -3.59 -11.08 -12.73
CA GLN A 109 -2.52 -10.35 -13.40
C GLN A 109 -2.14 -9.08 -12.65
N THR A 110 -3.13 -8.32 -12.21
CA THR A 110 -2.92 -7.02 -11.54
C THR A 110 -2.86 -7.13 -10.03
N PHE A 111 -3.30 -8.26 -9.45
CA PHE A 111 -3.46 -8.51 -8.00
C PHE A 111 -4.44 -7.56 -7.30
N CYS A 112 -5.15 -6.75 -8.05
CA CYS A 112 -6.12 -5.79 -7.56
C CYS A 112 -7.54 -6.35 -7.57
N MET A 113 -8.44 -5.72 -6.82
CA MET A 113 -9.87 -6.09 -6.76
C MET A 113 -10.47 -6.26 -8.16
N ASP A 114 -11.18 -7.37 -8.40
CA ASP A 114 -11.88 -7.62 -9.66
C ASP A 114 -13.28 -6.95 -9.64
N PRO A 115 -13.52 -5.91 -10.46
CA PRO A 115 -14.82 -5.23 -10.50
C PRO A 115 -15.97 -6.15 -10.97
N ALA A 116 -15.68 -7.20 -11.75
CA ALA A 116 -16.71 -8.10 -12.25
C ALA A 116 -17.37 -8.93 -11.12
N ALA A 117 -16.63 -9.18 -10.04
CA ALA A 117 -17.12 -9.85 -8.86
C ALA A 117 -17.74 -8.88 -7.83
N LEU A 118 -17.39 -7.59 -7.87
CA LEU A 118 -17.73 -6.60 -6.85
C LEU A 118 -19.24 -6.44 -6.67
N GLU A 119 -19.99 -6.27 -7.76
CA GLU A 119 -21.43 -6.00 -7.68
C GLU A 119 -22.21 -7.16 -7.07
N LYS A 120 -21.73 -8.41 -7.27
CA LYS A 120 -22.37 -9.61 -6.70
C LYS A 120 -22.14 -9.74 -5.19
N ALA A 121 -21.11 -9.12 -4.66
CA ALA A 121 -20.79 -9.15 -3.23
C ALA A 121 -21.58 -8.11 -2.41
N ILE A 122 -22.27 -7.17 -3.07
CA ILE A 122 -23.00 -6.09 -2.41
C ILE A 122 -24.31 -6.63 -1.82
N THR A 123 -24.56 -6.31 -0.55
CA THR A 123 -25.81 -6.58 0.16
C THR A 123 -26.40 -5.28 0.73
N PRO A 124 -27.62 -5.28 1.29
CA PRO A 124 -28.17 -4.10 1.98
C PRO A 124 -27.35 -3.60 3.18
N ARG A 125 -26.48 -4.46 3.75
CA ARG A 125 -25.58 -4.12 4.86
C ARG A 125 -24.26 -3.54 4.39
N THR A 126 -23.92 -3.65 3.12
CA THR A 126 -22.68 -3.09 2.57
C THR A 126 -22.70 -1.56 2.66
N LYS A 127 -21.64 -0.96 3.25
CA LYS A 127 -21.51 0.48 3.43
C LYS A 127 -20.26 1.04 2.77
N ALA A 128 -19.20 0.25 2.66
CA ALA A 128 -17.94 0.71 2.10
C ALA A 128 -17.24 -0.38 1.28
N ILE A 129 -16.41 0.09 0.34
CA ILE A 129 -15.49 -0.71 -0.45
C ILE A 129 -14.08 -0.17 -0.15
N VAL A 130 -13.13 -1.08 0.13
CA VAL A 130 -11.72 -0.73 0.34
C VAL A 130 -10.87 -1.40 -0.74
N PRO A 131 -10.74 -0.80 -1.94
CA PRO A 131 -9.78 -1.26 -2.93
C PRO A 131 -8.37 -1.03 -2.43
N VAL A 132 -7.47 -1.98 -2.72
CA VAL A 132 -6.04 -1.88 -2.41
C VAL A 132 -5.25 -1.70 -3.69
N HIS A 133 -4.38 -0.69 -3.72
CA HIS A 133 -3.43 -0.49 -4.80
C HIS A 133 -2.18 -1.34 -4.55
N LEU A 134 -2.32 -2.65 -4.77
CA LEU A 134 -1.34 -3.64 -4.32
C LEU A 134 -0.03 -3.55 -5.10
N TYR A 135 1.09 -3.68 -4.41
CA TYR A 135 2.47 -3.64 -4.91
C TYR A 135 2.86 -2.35 -5.66
N GLY A 136 1.95 -1.35 -5.68
CA GLY A 136 2.16 -0.10 -6.42
C GLY A 136 1.43 -0.03 -7.75
N GLN A 137 0.56 -1.04 -8.05
CA GLN A 137 -0.38 -1.06 -9.15
C GLN A 137 -1.71 -0.47 -8.68
N ALA A 138 -2.28 0.49 -9.42
CA ALA A 138 -3.61 1.00 -9.11
C ALA A 138 -4.69 -0.07 -9.32
N ALA A 139 -5.66 -0.15 -8.41
CA ALA A 139 -6.91 -0.86 -8.64
C ALA A 139 -7.71 -0.17 -9.77
N PRO A 140 -8.65 -0.87 -10.45
CA PRO A 140 -9.44 -0.32 -11.54
C PRO A 140 -10.51 0.67 -11.02
N MET A 141 -10.06 1.83 -10.54
CA MET A 141 -10.84 2.78 -9.76
C MET A 141 -12.07 3.32 -10.51
N GLU A 142 -11.98 3.54 -11.82
CA GLU A 142 -13.10 4.05 -12.60
C GLU A 142 -14.31 3.11 -12.55
N ALA A 143 -14.05 1.80 -12.70
CA ALA A 143 -15.08 0.78 -12.57
C ALA A 143 -15.62 0.65 -11.13
N ILE A 144 -14.74 0.66 -10.15
CA ILE A 144 -15.10 0.58 -8.72
C ILE A 144 -15.95 1.79 -8.32
N MET A 145 -15.56 3.01 -8.69
CA MET A 145 -16.32 4.22 -8.38
C MET A 145 -17.69 4.25 -9.05
N LYS A 146 -17.81 3.74 -10.27
CA LYS A 146 -19.09 3.60 -10.96
C LYS A 146 -20.05 2.65 -10.21
N ILE A 147 -19.55 1.51 -9.74
CA ILE A 147 -20.35 0.56 -8.95
C ILE A 147 -20.71 1.17 -7.59
N ALA A 148 -19.75 1.79 -6.91
CA ALA A 148 -19.99 2.44 -5.63
C ALA A 148 -21.06 3.52 -5.71
N ALA A 149 -21.03 4.38 -6.74
CA ALA A 149 -22.05 5.41 -6.98
C ALA A 149 -23.44 4.80 -7.23
N LYS A 150 -23.54 3.73 -8.02
CA LYS A 150 -24.80 3.03 -8.28
C LYS A 150 -25.47 2.52 -7.00
N HIS A 151 -24.68 2.06 -6.02
CA HIS A 151 -25.15 1.46 -4.78
C HIS A 151 -25.04 2.39 -3.56
N ASN A 152 -24.65 3.66 -3.76
CA ASN A 152 -24.47 4.65 -2.69
C ASN A 152 -23.50 4.18 -1.59
N LEU A 153 -22.34 3.63 -2.01
CA LEU A 153 -21.30 3.10 -1.13
C LEU A 153 -20.12 4.07 -1.02
N TYR A 154 -19.50 4.12 0.13
CA TYR A 154 -18.24 4.81 0.31
C TYR A 154 -17.08 4.01 -0.28
N VAL A 155 -16.04 4.72 -0.75
CA VAL A 155 -14.79 4.11 -1.23
C VAL A 155 -13.64 4.70 -0.43
N ILE A 156 -12.88 3.82 0.25
CA ILE A 156 -11.65 4.14 0.96
C ILE A 156 -10.50 3.50 0.18
N GLU A 157 -9.65 4.31 -0.46
CA GLU A 157 -8.48 3.78 -1.16
C GLU A 157 -7.39 3.40 -0.16
N ASP A 158 -6.99 2.12 -0.11
CA ASP A 158 -5.76 1.72 0.56
C ASP A 158 -4.58 1.95 -0.41
N ASN A 159 -3.96 3.13 -0.27
CA ASN A 159 -2.84 3.57 -1.08
C ASN A 159 -1.48 3.34 -0.38
N ALA A 160 -1.43 2.48 0.66
CA ALA A 160 -0.22 2.25 1.44
C ALA A 160 0.97 1.72 0.63
N GLN A 161 0.74 1.19 -0.57
CA GLN A 161 1.77 0.65 -1.46
C GLN A 161 1.90 1.40 -2.79
N ALA A 162 1.09 2.45 -3.03
CA ALA A 162 1.04 3.07 -4.36
C ALA A 162 1.14 4.59 -4.36
N ILE A 163 1.68 5.19 -3.29
CA ILE A 163 1.93 6.64 -3.29
C ILE A 163 2.83 7.03 -4.47
N GLY A 164 2.40 8.03 -5.24
CA GLY A 164 3.07 8.46 -6.48
C GLY A 164 2.52 7.83 -7.76
N CYS A 165 1.66 6.81 -7.68
CA CYS A 165 1.03 6.20 -8.84
C CYS A 165 0.04 7.17 -9.49
N ASP A 166 0.15 7.38 -10.81
CA ASP A 166 -0.86 8.07 -11.60
C ASP A 166 -1.91 7.06 -12.09
N TYR A 167 -3.18 7.43 -12.02
CA TYR A 167 -4.31 6.74 -12.62
C TYR A 167 -4.80 7.53 -13.84
N PHE A 168 -4.96 6.87 -14.97
CA PHE A 168 -5.44 7.46 -16.22
C PHE A 168 -6.88 7.02 -16.46
N PHE A 169 -7.81 7.99 -16.52
CA PHE A 169 -9.21 7.74 -16.81
C PHE A 169 -9.47 7.60 -18.31
N ALA A 170 -10.58 6.96 -18.67
CA ALA A 170 -10.97 6.76 -20.07
C ALA A 170 -11.21 8.10 -20.82
N ASP A 171 -11.55 9.16 -20.11
CA ASP A 171 -11.72 10.52 -20.66
C ASP A 171 -10.40 11.28 -20.89
N GLY A 172 -9.25 10.65 -20.62
CA GLY A 172 -7.92 11.24 -20.76
C GLY A 172 -7.46 12.06 -19.55
N THR A 173 -8.28 12.25 -18.53
CA THR A 173 -7.85 12.90 -17.29
C THR A 173 -6.98 11.97 -16.45
N LYS A 174 -6.22 12.54 -15.51
CA LYS A 174 -5.41 11.75 -14.57
C LYS A 174 -5.52 12.26 -13.15
N LYS A 175 -5.38 11.34 -12.18
CA LYS A 175 -5.25 11.66 -10.76
C LYS A 175 -4.19 10.77 -10.13
N LYS A 176 -3.63 11.20 -8.99
CA LYS A 176 -2.86 10.30 -8.13
C LYS A 176 -3.80 9.32 -7.42
N THR A 177 -3.38 8.07 -7.26
CA THR A 177 -4.06 7.12 -6.36
C THR A 177 -4.06 7.68 -4.92
N GLY A 178 -5.11 7.36 -4.17
CA GLY A 178 -5.40 7.98 -2.87
C GLY A 178 -6.22 9.27 -2.97
N ASN A 179 -6.55 9.75 -4.20
CA ASN A 179 -7.36 10.95 -4.44
C ASN A 179 -8.50 10.73 -5.44
N ILE A 180 -8.97 9.49 -5.55
CA ILE A 180 -10.04 9.11 -6.49
C ILE A 180 -11.31 8.75 -5.73
N GLY A 181 -11.19 8.00 -4.64
CA GLY A 181 -12.28 7.64 -3.75
C GLY A 181 -12.75 8.79 -2.85
N HIS A 182 -13.62 8.49 -1.90
CA HIS A 182 -14.10 9.46 -0.90
C HIS A 182 -13.02 9.80 0.13
N ILE A 183 -12.24 8.78 0.52
CA ILE A 183 -11.09 8.89 1.42
C ILE A 183 -9.95 8.05 0.83
N GLY A 184 -8.74 8.58 0.85
CA GLY A 184 -7.53 7.82 0.58
C GLY A 184 -6.70 7.67 1.85
N THR A 185 -5.98 6.56 1.98
CA THR A 185 -5.08 6.29 3.12
C THR A 185 -3.71 5.89 2.61
N THR A 186 -2.65 6.24 3.33
CA THR A 186 -1.30 5.80 2.98
C THR A 186 -0.46 5.52 4.20
N SER A 187 0.63 4.80 4.01
CA SER A 187 1.61 4.42 5.03
C SER A 187 2.98 4.97 4.67
N PHE A 188 3.68 5.46 5.67
CA PHE A 188 5.08 5.88 5.55
C PHE A 188 6.03 4.93 6.27
N TYR A 189 5.65 3.66 6.45
CA TYR A 189 6.58 2.64 6.96
C TYR A 189 7.90 2.69 6.17
N PRO A 190 9.07 2.51 6.80
CA PRO A 190 10.38 2.81 6.20
C PRO A 190 10.65 2.21 4.82
N SER A 191 10.10 1.04 4.52
CA SER A 191 10.27 0.39 3.20
C SER A 191 9.36 0.92 2.09
N LYS A 192 8.40 1.80 2.40
CA LYS A 192 7.47 2.38 1.42
C LYS A 192 8.20 3.32 0.46
N ASN A 193 7.61 3.57 -0.71
CA ASN A 193 8.18 4.47 -1.71
C ASN A 193 8.45 5.86 -1.13
N LEU A 194 7.56 6.36 -0.26
CA LEU A 194 7.79 7.49 0.62
C LEU A 194 7.82 6.95 2.06
N GLY A 195 8.97 6.54 2.54
CA GLY A 195 9.16 5.96 3.88
C GLY A 195 9.75 6.95 4.87
N ALA A 196 9.18 7.03 6.07
CA ALA A 196 9.75 7.72 7.23
C ALA A 196 10.96 6.94 7.80
N TYR A 197 11.54 7.45 8.87
CA TYR A 197 12.55 6.72 9.68
C TYR A 197 11.94 6.26 11.01
N GLY A 198 10.73 5.75 10.91
CA GLY A 198 9.85 5.25 11.94
C GLY A 198 8.47 5.00 11.34
N ASP A 199 7.43 4.97 12.15
CA ASP A 199 6.07 4.88 11.66
C ASP A 199 5.54 6.25 11.18
N GLY A 200 4.55 6.20 10.29
CA GLY A 200 3.84 7.34 9.78
C GLY A 200 2.73 6.91 8.80
N GLY A 201 1.75 7.78 8.65
CA GLY A 201 0.66 7.63 7.70
C GLY A 201 -0.01 8.96 7.40
N ALA A 202 -0.92 8.94 6.43
CA ALA A 202 -1.78 10.08 6.13
C ALA A 202 -3.12 9.63 5.55
N ILE A 203 -4.10 10.50 5.69
CA ILE A 203 -5.46 10.35 5.17
C ILE A 203 -5.74 11.53 4.25
N PHE A 204 -6.36 11.26 3.10
CA PHE A 204 -6.68 12.25 2.09
C PHE A 204 -8.19 12.34 1.88
N THR A 205 -8.72 13.52 1.68
CA THR A 205 -10.10 13.71 1.25
C THR A 205 -10.27 15.06 0.56
N ASN A 206 -11.32 15.18 -0.27
CA ASN A 206 -11.75 16.45 -0.87
C ASN A 206 -13.00 17.02 -0.20
N ASP A 207 -13.58 16.30 0.75
CA ASP A 207 -14.76 16.69 1.52
C ASP A 207 -14.34 17.36 2.84
N GLU A 208 -14.78 18.61 3.05
CA GLU A 208 -14.44 19.41 4.22
C GLU A 208 -15.03 18.82 5.52
N SER A 209 -16.26 18.30 5.45
CA SER A 209 -16.93 17.69 6.60
C SER A 209 -16.18 16.41 7.04
N LEU A 210 -15.79 15.56 6.07
CA LEU A 210 -14.96 14.40 6.36
C LEU A 210 -13.60 14.81 6.93
N ALA A 211 -12.95 15.83 6.37
CA ALA A 211 -11.66 16.31 6.87
C ALA A 211 -11.74 16.76 8.35
N GLY A 212 -12.82 17.45 8.74
CA GLY A 212 -13.08 17.82 10.12
C GLY A 212 -13.22 16.61 11.04
N LYS A 213 -14.01 15.60 10.63
CA LYS A 213 -14.19 14.36 11.40
C LYS A 213 -12.90 13.57 11.52
N LEU A 214 -12.15 13.41 10.41
CA LEU A 214 -10.87 12.69 10.39
C LEU A 214 -9.86 13.31 11.36
N LYS A 215 -9.70 14.64 11.34
CA LYS A 215 -8.82 15.36 12.28
C LYS A 215 -9.26 15.18 13.73
N MET A 216 -10.55 15.28 13.99
CA MET A 216 -11.10 15.14 15.34
C MET A 216 -10.87 13.73 15.88
N ILE A 217 -11.15 12.67 15.09
CA ILE A 217 -10.96 11.28 15.49
C ILE A 217 -9.49 10.96 15.72
N ALA A 218 -8.58 11.42 14.84
CA ALA A 218 -7.14 11.23 14.98
C ALA A 218 -6.56 11.88 16.26
N ASN A 219 -7.29 12.82 16.86
CA ASN A 219 -6.92 13.54 18.07
C ASN A 219 -7.93 13.32 19.20
N HIS A 220 -8.13 12.07 19.62
CA HIS A 220 -8.99 11.69 20.76
C HIS A 220 -10.47 12.10 20.63
N GLY A 221 -10.99 12.32 19.44
CA GLY A 221 -12.36 12.81 19.23
C GLY A 221 -12.59 14.25 19.69
N GLN A 222 -11.49 15.03 19.79
CA GLN A 222 -11.50 16.37 20.37
C GLN A 222 -11.90 17.42 19.35
N SER A 223 -13.04 18.12 19.57
CA SER A 223 -13.50 19.26 18.76
C SER A 223 -12.84 20.58 19.17
N LYS A 224 -12.61 20.78 20.44
CA LYS A 224 -11.80 21.85 21.03
C LYS A 224 -11.11 21.33 22.29
N GLN A 225 -10.09 22.03 22.78
CA GLN A 225 -9.28 21.59 23.91
C GLN A 225 -10.13 21.07 25.07
N TYR A 226 -9.91 19.80 25.45
CA TYR A 226 -10.61 19.06 26.52
C TYR A 226 -12.11 18.80 26.26
N HIS A 227 -12.63 19.02 25.07
CA HIS A 227 -13.99 18.65 24.67
C HIS A 227 -13.94 17.54 23.62
N HIS A 228 -14.38 16.34 23.98
CA HIS A 228 -14.33 15.12 23.17
C HIS A 228 -15.73 14.74 22.73
N ASP A 229 -16.11 15.07 21.50
CA ASP A 229 -17.48 14.92 21.00
C ASP A 229 -17.77 13.50 20.49
N VAL A 230 -16.71 12.78 20.11
CA VAL A 230 -16.78 11.39 19.61
C VAL A 230 -15.63 10.55 20.18
N VAL A 231 -15.76 9.23 20.11
CA VAL A 231 -14.64 8.34 20.40
C VAL A 231 -13.57 8.53 19.32
N GLY A 232 -12.33 8.72 19.73
CA GLY A 232 -11.19 8.86 18.83
C GLY A 232 -9.98 8.06 19.30
N CYS A 233 -8.86 8.27 18.65
CA CYS A 233 -7.58 7.66 18.98
C CYS A 233 -6.46 8.71 19.05
N ASN A 234 -5.33 8.32 19.63
CA ASN A 234 -4.11 9.10 19.59
C ASN A 234 -3.30 8.70 18.37
N SER A 235 -3.55 9.37 17.26
CA SER A 235 -2.88 9.04 16.01
C SER A 235 -2.36 10.31 15.33
N ARG A 236 -1.08 10.58 15.53
CA ARG A 236 -0.40 11.79 15.05
C ARG A 236 0.92 11.41 14.40
N LEU A 237 1.31 12.16 13.38
CA LEU A 237 2.66 12.07 12.82
C LEU A 237 3.62 12.89 13.65
N ASP A 238 4.70 12.29 14.14
CA ASP A 238 5.72 13.00 14.88
C ASP A 238 6.41 14.06 14.02
N THR A 239 6.75 15.21 14.64
CA THR A 239 7.36 16.32 13.92
C THR A 239 8.68 15.94 13.25
N VAL A 240 9.49 15.08 13.89
CA VAL A 240 10.75 14.56 13.33
C VAL A 240 10.47 13.76 12.04
N GLN A 241 9.48 12.87 12.06
CA GLN A 241 9.12 12.09 10.88
C GLN A 241 8.56 12.96 9.76
N ALA A 242 7.77 13.96 10.10
CA ALA A 242 7.24 14.92 9.12
C ALA A 242 8.36 15.72 8.42
N ALA A 243 9.37 16.17 9.16
CA ALA A 243 10.52 16.88 8.61
C ALA A 243 11.32 16.01 7.61
N ILE A 244 11.55 14.73 7.95
CA ILE A 244 12.20 13.75 7.08
C ILE A 244 11.37 13.49 5.82
N LEU A 245 10.06 13.27 5.99
CA LEU A 245 9.15 12.98 4.89
C LEU A 245 9.01 14.15 3.92
N ASP A 246 9.04 15.39 4.40
CA ASP A 246 8.97 16.58 3.54
C ASP A 246 10.18 16.70 2.61
N ILE A 247 11.37 16.32 3.09
CA ILE A 247 12.57 16.21 2.25
C ILE A 247 12.40 15.10 1.22
N LYS A 248 12.03 13.89 1.66
CA LYS A 248 11.90 12.72 0.79
C LYS A 248 10.78 12.88 -0.25
N LEU A 249 9.73 13.65 0.05
CA LEU A 249 8.64 13.94 -0.89
C LEU A 249 9.15 14.63 -2.17
N LYS A 250 10.15 15.49 -2.06
CA LYS A 250 10.78 16.17 -3.23
C LYS A 250 11.45 15.17 -4.19
N HIS A 251 11.82 14.00 -3.68
CA HIS A 251 12.50 12.95 -4.45
C HIS A 251 11.57 11.82 -4.89
N LEU A 252 10.28 11.83 -4.49
CA LEU A 252 9.38 10.69 -4.66
C LEU A 252 9.22 10.26 -6.12
N ASP A 253 9.09 11.20 -7.06
CA ASP A 253 8.97 10.86 -8.48
C ASP A 253 10.25 10.19 -9.02
N ALA A 254 11.41 10.67 -8.59
CA ALA A 254 12.70 10.06 -8.94
C ALA A 254 12.84 8.64 -8.33
N TYR A 255 12.36 8.46 -7.10
CA TYR A 255 12.34 7.14 -6.45
C TYR A 255 11.42 6.16 -7.19
N CYS A 256 10.24 6.60 -7.59
CA CYS A 256 9.34 5.77 -8.39
C CYS A 256 9.94 5.44 -9.77
N GLU A 257 10.64 6.39 -10.39
CA GLU A 257 11.31 6.16 -11.67
C GLU A 257 12.47 5.16 -11.54
N ALA A 258 13.30 5.28 -10.50
CA ALA A 258 14.38 4.33 -10.24
C ALA A 258 13.83 2.90 -10.06
N ARG A 259 12.72 2.73 -9.33
CA ARG A 259 12.05 1.42 -9.20
C ARG A 259 11.50 0.89 -10.52
N ARG A 260 10.95 1.77 -11.38
CA ARG A 260 10.50 1.37 -12.73
C ARG A 260 11.67 0.86 -13.58
N LYS A 261 12.83 1.52 -13.54
CA LYS A 261 14.03 1.06 -14.25
C LYS A 261 14.49 -0.32 -13.78
N VAL A 262 14.45 -0.59 -12.48
CA VAL A 262 14.73 -1.92 -11.94
C VAL A 262 13.70 -2.94 -12.46
N ALA A 263 12.42 -2.59 -12.46
CA ALA A 263 11.37 -3.44 -13.00
C ALA A 263 11.53 -3.71 -14.49
N ASP A 264 11.90 -2.70 -15.29
CA ASP A 264 12.19 -2.84 -16.74
C ASP A 264 13.34 -3.83 -16.98
N TYR A 265 14.37 -3.77 -16.12
CA TYR A 265 15.49 -4.71 -16.18
C TYR A 265 15.04 -6.15 -15.93
N TYR A 266 14.26 -6.36 -14.88
CA TYR A 266 13.71 -7.68 -14.55
C TYR A 266 12.75 -8.19 -15.61
N ASP A 267 11.86 -7.35 -16.14
CA ASP A 267 10.92 -7.70 -17.22
C ASP A 267 11.70 -8.20 -18.45
N SER A 268 12.79 -7.50 -18.81
CA SER A 268 13.65 -7.89 -19.94
C SER A 268 14.40 -9.20 -19.68
N ALA A 269 14.94 -9.39 -18.46
CA ALA A 269 15.70 -10.58 -18.09
C ALA A 269 14.83 -11.85 -18.06
N PHE A 270 13.55 -11.74 -17.71
CA PHE A 270 12.63 -12.88 -17.60
C PHE A 270 11.67 -13.01 -18.79
N ALA A 271 11.83 -12.17 -19.83
CA ALA A 271 10.98 -12.21 -21.02
C ALA A 271 10.96 -13.60 -21.65
N GLY A 272 9.76 -14.09 -21.99
CA GLY A 272 9.57 -15.38 -22.66
C GLY A 272 9.81 -16.62 -21.78
N HIS A 273 10.11 -16.47 -20.49
CA HIS A 273 10.27 -17.63 -19.60
C HIS A 273 8.93 -18.35 -19.37
N THR A 274 8.92 -19.67 -19.46
CA THR A 274 7.68 -20.46 -19.43
C THR A 274 7.03 -20.48 -18.04
N ILE A 275 7.83 -20.54 -16.98
CA ILE A 275 7.37 -20.66 -15.58
C ILE A 275 7.26 -19.28 -14.91
N ILE A 276 8.18 -18.35 -15.19
CA ILE A 276 8.22 -17.04 -14.55
C ILE A 276 7.26 -16.09 -15.27
N LYS A 277 6.28 -15.55 -14.56
CA LYS A 277 5.42 -14.47 -15.04
C LYS A 277 5.77 -13.19 -14.30
N THR A 278 6.14 -12.16 -15.05
CA THR A 278 6.44 -10.82 -14.54
C THR A 278 5.15 -10.04 -14.21
N PRO A 279 5.19 -9.03 -13.32
CA PRO A 279 4.01 -8.24 -13.00
C PRO A 279 3.45 -7.53 -14.24
N VAL A 280 2.14 -7.61 -14.43
CA VAL A 280 1.45 -6.86 -15.49
C VAL A 280 1.33 -5.39 -15.09
N ARG A 281 1.54 -4.51 -16.06
CA ARG A 281 1.33 -3.06 -15.93
C ARG A 281 0.02 -2.69 -16.58
N ALA A 282 -1.00 -2.39 -15.79
CA ALA A 282 -2.29 -1.98 -16.31
C ALA A 282 -2.18 -0.66 -17.08
N ALA A 283 -2.81 -0.57 -18.25
CA ALA A 283 -2.72 0.62 -19.11
C ALA A 283 -3.29 1.89 -18.46
N TYR A 284 -4.19 1.72 -17.50
CA TYR A 284 -4.79 2.81 -16.74
C TYR A 284 -3.93 3.32 -15.56
N ALA A 285 -2.70 2.76 -15.36
CA ALA A 285 -1.89 3.11 -14.19
C ALA A 285 -0.41 3.25 -14.53
N LYS A 286 0.26 4.24 -13.92
CA LYS A 286 1.72 4.34 -13.92
C LYS A 286 2.26 3.64 -12.68
N HIS A 287 2.44 2.32 -12.75
CA HIS A 287 2.90 1.45 -11.66
C HIS A 287 4.17 2.00 -10.98
N VAL A 288 4.21 2.02 -9.64
CA VAL A 288 5.35 2.57 -8.86
C VAL A 288 6.21 1.50 -8.19
N PHE A 289 5.90 0.24 -8.37
CA PHE A 289 6.69 -0.92 -7.93
C PHE A 289 7.17 -0.83 -6.48
N HIS A 290 6.22 -0.75 -5.53
CA HIS A 290 6.55 -0.95 -4.13
C HIS A 290 7.17 -2.34 -3.92
N GLN A 291 6.62 -3.34 -4.63
CA GLN A 291 7.18 -4.68 -4.76
C GLN A 291 7.30 -5.06 -6.24
N TYR A 292 8.28 -5.90 -6.56
CA TYR A 292 8.36 -6.59 -7.84
C TYR A 292 8.06 -8.07 -7.61
N THR A 293 6.83 -8.47 -7.88
CA THR A 293 6.28 -9.77 -7.51
C THR A 293 6.10 -10.65 -8.74
N LEU A 294 6.87 -11.73 -8.79
CA LEU A 294 6.74 -12.77 -9.81
C LEU A 294 5.61 -13.73 -9.43
N VAL A 295 4.95 -14.29 -10.44
CA VAL A 295 4.10 -15.47 -10.30
C VAL A 295 4.81 -16.66 -10.94
N LEU A 296 5.01 -17.75 -10.17
CA LEU A 296 5.61 -18.97 -10.68
C LEU A 296 4.52 -19.93 -11.14
N ASP A 297 4.35 -20.01 -12.48
CA ASP A 297 3.35 -20.88 -13.12
C ASP A 297 3.89 -22.32 -13.28
N ALA A 298 4.27 -22.90 -12.14
CA ALA A 298 4.71 -24.29 -12.08
C ALA A 298 3.50 -25.23 -12.05
N ALA A 299 3.43 -26.18 -12.96
CA ALA A 299 2.30 -27.09 -13.12
C ALA A 299 2.13 -28.04 -11.92
N ALA A 300 3.24 -28.45 -11.28
CA ALA A 300 3.22 -29.35 -10.12
C ALA A 300 3.86 -28.68 -8.90
N GLN A 301 3.22 -28.81 -7.74
CA GLN A 301 3.69 -28.32 -6.45
C GLN A 301 4.21 -26.86 -6.47
N PRO A 302 3.41 -25.89 -6.89
CA PRO A 302 3.87 -24.51 -7.09
C PRO A 302 4.41 -23.87 -5.79
N ALA A 303 3.80 -24.13 -4.65
CA ALA A 303 4.27 -23.63 -3.37
C ALA A 303 5.65 -24.21 -2.98
N ALA A 304 5.89 -25.50 -3.26
CA ALA A 304 7.19 -26.13 -3.03
C ALA A 304 8.27 -25.53 -3.95
N THR A 305 7.96 -25.32 -5.24
CA THR A 305 8.86 -24.68 -6.21
C THR A 305 9.20 -23.25 -5.79
N ARG A 306 8.23 -22.44 -5.38
CA ARG A 306 8.42 -21.09 -4.87
C ARG A 306 9.30 -21.05 -3.62
N ASN A 307 9.06 -21.94 -2.66
CA ASN A 307 9.84 -22.01 -1.43
C ASN A 307 11.28 -22.47 -1.71
N ALA A 308 11.46 -23.46 -2.59
CA ALA A 308 12.79 -23.90 -3.03
C ALA A 308 13.58 -22.78 -3.74
N LEU A 309 12.92 -21.98 -4.59
CA LEU A 309 13.55 -20.79 -5.19
C LEU A 309 13.97 -19.78 -4.12
N LYS A 310 13.10 -19.50 -3.13
CA LYS A 310 13.42 -18.61 -2.03
C LYS A 310 14.65 -19.07 -1.25
N ASP A 311 14.71 -20.36 -0.91
CA ASP A 311 15.83 -20.95 -0.17
C ASP A 311 17.12 -20.96 -1.01
N PHE A 312 17.00 -21.24 -2.30
CA PHE A 312 18.12 -21.15 -3.24
C PHE A 312 18.69 -19.74 -3.33
N LEU A 313 17.84 -18.72 -3.46
CA LEU A 313 18.25 -17.33 -3.48
C LEU A 313 18.92 -16.93 -2.15
N ALA A 314 18.36 -17.34 -1.01
CA ALA A 314 18.92 -17.07 0.30
C ALA A 314 20.33 -17.69 0.47
N SER A 315 20.58 -18.89 -0.08
CA SER A 315 21.92 -19.53 -0.08
C SER A 315 22.97 -18.74 -0.89
N HIS A 316 22.51 -17.83 -1.76
CA HIS A 316 23.35 -16.90 -2.53
C HIS A 316 23.31 -15.45 -1.97
N ASN A 317 22.85 -15.27 -0.73
CA ASN A 317 22.69 -13.95 -0.09
C ASN A 317 21.75 -12.98 -0.87
N ILE A 318 20.76 -13.52 -1.58
CA ILE A 318 19.72 -12.76 -2.25
C ILE A 318 18.44 -12.92 -1.41
N PRO A 319 17.98 -11.86 -0.70
CA PRO A 319 16.72 -11.91 0.02
C PRO A 319 15.55 -11.96 -0.98
N ALA A 320 14.53 -12.77 -0.67
CA ALA A 320 13.27 -12.81 -1.40
C ALA A 320 12.12 -13.01 -0.42
N MET A 321 10.97 -12.39 -0.69
CA MET A 321 9.84 -12.39 0.22
C MET A 321 8.58 -12.93 -0.44
N ILE A 322 7.70 -13.53 0.37
CA ILE A 322 6.40 -14.01 -0.09
C ILE A 322 5.32 -13.09 0.51
N TYR A 323 4.70 -12.31 -0.34
CA TYR A 323 3.61 -11.40 -0.01
C TYR A 323 2.36 -11.81 -0.80
N TYR A 324 1.38 -12.60 -0.24
CA TYR A 324 1.29 -13.04 1.13
C TYR A 324 1.10 -14.57 1.16
N PRO A 325 1.62 -15.31 2.14
CA PRO A 325 1.56 -16.78 2.15
C PRO A 325 0.19 -17.33 2.58
N VAL A 326 -0.60 -16.52 3.27
CA VAL A 326 -1.94 -16.86 3.76
C VAL A 326 -2.89 -15.72 3.40
N PRO A 327 -3.97 -15.96 2.66
CA PRO A 327 -4.92 -14.92 2.30
C PRO A 327 -5.79 -14.50 3.48
N GLY A 328 -6.38 -13.29 3.41
CA GLY A 328 -7.18 -12.72 4.49
C GLY A 328 -8.27 -13.65 5.00
N HIS A 329 -9.08 -14.23 4.11
CA HIS A 329 -10.19 -15.10 4.48
C HIS A 329 -9.79 -16.41 5.20
N LYS A 330 -8.50 -16.81 5.10
CA LYS A 330 -7.97 -18.00 5.79
C LYS A 330 -7.13 -17.66 7.04
N GLN A 331 -7.03 -16.39 7.40
CA GLN A 331 -6.36 -15.99 8.63
C GLN A 331 -7.19 -16.40 9.85
N LYS A 332 -6.54 -17.00 10.85
CA LYS A 332 -7.20 -17.51 12.07
C LYS A 332 -8.06 -16.45 12.78
N MET A 333 -7.65 -15.18 12.74
CA MET A 333 -8.39 -14.08 13.35
C MET A 333 -9.81 -13.87 12.77
N PHE A 334 -10.08 -14.40 11.56
CA PHE A 334 -11.39 -14.28 10.91
C PHE A 334 -12.28 -15.53 11.06
N GLU A 335 -11.87 -16.56 11.81
CA GLU A 335 -12.68 -17.77 12.03
C GLU A 335 -14.08 -17.43 12.57
N GLN A 336 -14.20 -16.42 13.44
CA GLN A 336 -15.48 -15.96 14.00
C GLN A 336 -16.47 -15.43 12.95
N PHE A 337 -16.02 -15.04 11.76
CA PHE A 337 -16.86 -14.53 10.68
C PHE A 337 -17.28 -15.61 9.69
N ASN A 338 -16.84 -16.87 9.88
CA ASN A 338 -17.11 -18.02 9.00
C ASN A 338 -16.76 -17.79 7.52
N VAL A 339 -15.74 -17.01 7.25
CA VAL A 339 -15.33 -16.63 5.88
C VAL A 339 -14.33 -17.59 5.25
N ALA A 340 -13.75 -18.51 6.00
CA ALA A 340 -12.72 -19.45 5.52
C ALA A 340 -13.21 -20.40 4.41
N SER A 341 -14.52 -20.65 4.34
CA SER A 341 -15.15 -21.49 3.31
C SER A 341 -15.45 -20.73 2.01
N GLN A 342 -15.19 -19.44 1.93
CA GLN A 342 -15.36 -18.67 0.69
C GLN A 342 -14.45 -19.22 -0.41
N ASN A 343 -15.01 -19.44 -1.58
CA ASN A 343 -14.24 -19.87 -2.75
C ASN A 343 -13.61 -18.66 -3.43
N LEU A 344 -12.35 -18.38 -3.09
CA LEU A 344 -11.52 -17.33 -3.69
C LEU A 344 -10.35 -18.00 -4.41
N SER A 345 -10.66 -18.68 -5.50
CA SER A 345 -9.75 -19.60 -6.20
C SER A 345 -8.52 -18.90 -6.79
N VAL A 346 -8.65 -17.67 -7.29
CA VAL A 346 -7.52 -16.88 -7.80
C VAL A 346 -6.62 -16.43 -6.65
N THR A 347 -7.20 -15.96 -5.57
CA THR A 347 -6.48 -15.60 -4.35
C THR A 347 -5.66 -16.79 -3.81
N ASP A 348 -6.30 -17.96 -3.69
CA ASP A 348 -5.63 -19.19 -3.23
C ASP A 348 -4.50 -19.60 -4.19
N TRP A 349 -4.77 -19.55 -5.50
CA TRP A 349 -3.78 -19.84 -6.53
C TRP A 349 -2.56 -18.92 -6.45
N LEU A 350 -2.76 -17.60 -6.21
CA LEU A 350 -1.69 -16.62 -6.06
C LEU A 350 -0.84 -16.88 -4.81
N THR A 351 -1.47 -17.20 -3.67
CA THR A 351 -0.74 -17.41 -2.40
C THR A 351 0.27 -18.55 -2.46
N GLU A 352 0.09 -19.50 -3.38
CA GLU A 352 1.02 -20.60 -3.61
C GLU A 352 2.17 -20.25 -4.57
N ARG A 353 2.04 -19.17 -5.35
CA ARG A 353 2.88 -18.91 -6.53
C ARG A 353 3.71 -17.63 -6.47
N VAL A 354 3.32 -16.66 -5.65
CA VAL A 354 3.98 -15.34 -5.64
C VAL A 354 5.30 -15.37 -4.88
N ILE A 355 6.29 -14.67 -5.44
CA ILE A 355 7.57 -14.37 -4.79
C ILE A 355 8.06 -12.99 -5.24
N SER A 356 8.47 -12.16 -4.28
CA SER A 356 8.95 -10.81 -4.57
C SER A 356 10.47 -10.73 -4.51
N LEU A 357 11.06 -10.18 -5.55
CA LEU A 357 12.49 -9.90 -5.66
C LEU A 357 12.84 -8.54 -5.05
N PRO A 358 14.13 -8.31 -4.69
CA PRO A 358 14.60 -7.01 -4.23
C PRO A 358 14.27 -5.90 -5.23
N ILE A 359 13.72 -4.80 -4.74
CA ILE A 359 13.47 -3.61 -5.55
C ILE A 359 13.59 -2.36 -4.70
N HIS A 360 14.52 -1.47 -5.05
CA HIS A 360 14.71 -0.19 -4.38
C HIS A 360 15.45 0.81 -5.28
N THR A 361 15.57 2.04 -4.82
CA THR A 361 16.12 3.17 -5.57
C THR A 361 17.63 3.08 -5.82
N GLU A 362 18.33 2.23 -5.07
CA GLU A 362 19.78 2.17 -4.98
C GLU A 362 20.38 0.93 -5.67
N MET A 363 19.58 0.18 -6.44
CA MET A 363 20.06 -1.02 -7.14
C MET A 363 20.98 -0.64 -8.30
N ASP A 364 22.11 -1.33 -8.39
CA ASP A 364 23.05 -1.22 -9.51
C ASP A 364 22.95 -2.43 -10.47
N GLU A 365 23.56 -2.27 -11.62
CA GLU A 365 23.51 -3.29 -12.68
C GLU A 365 24.16 -4.62 -12.27
N GLU A 366 25.24 -4.55 -11.45
CA GLU A 366 25.92 -5.75 -10.93
C GLU A 366 24.97 -6.59 -10.06
N GLN A 367 24.23 -5.95 -9.15
CA GLN A 367 23.22 -6.59 -8.30
C GLN A 367 22.09 -7.18 -9.15
N LEU A 368 21.57 -6.41 -10.11
CA LEU A 368 20.48 -6.85 -10.99
C LEU A 368 20.89 -8.05 -11.83
N ASN A 369 22.06 -8.03 -12.46
CA ASN A 369 22.63 -9.14 -13.22
C ASN A 369 22.75 -10.39 -12.34
N PHE A 370 23.28 -10.25 -11.12
CA PHE A 370 23.46 -11.37 -10.21
C PHE A 370 22.13 -11.99 -9.80
N ILE A 371 21.14 -11.18 -9.40
CA ILE A 371 19.79 -11.66 -9.03
C ILE A 371 19.17 -12.41 -10.22
N CYS A 372 19.13 -11.82 -11.40
CA CYS A 372 18.55 -12.42 -12.60
C CYS A 372 19.24 -13.73 -12.96
N SER A 373 20.58 -13.75 -12.93
CA SER A 373 21.34 -14.96 -13.24
C SER A 373 21.01 -16.11 -12.30
N LYS A 374 20.87 -15.84 -10.99
CA LYS A 374 20.53 -16.86 -9.99
C LYS A 374 19.08 -17.33 -10.11
N VAL A 375 18.14 -16.44 -10.38
CA VAL A 375 16.75 -16.87 -10.64
C VAL A 375 16.69 -17.79 -11.85
N LEU A 376 17.33 -17.43 -12.96
CA LEU A 376 17.36 -18.25 -14.18
C LEU A 376 18.14 -19.56 -14.00
N GLU A 377 19.22 -19.57 -13.20
CA GLU A 377 20.00 -20.77 -12.89
C GLU A 377 19.15 -21.82 -12.17
N PHE A 378 18.28 -21.39 -11.25
CA PHE A 378 17.38 -22.30 -10.53
C PHE A 378 16.48 -23.12 -11.45
N PHE A 379 15.98 -22.51 -12.52
CA PHE A 379 15.07 -23.16 -13.48
C PHE A 379 15.79 -23.92 -14.61
N LYS A 380 17.12 -23.87 -14.71
CA LYS A 380 17.88 -24.65 -15.67
C LYS A 380 18.21 -26.08 -15.18
N LYS A 381 17.98 -26.33 -13.91
CA LYS A 381 18.17 -27.64 -13.26
C LYS A 381 16.90 -28.47 -13.38
#